data_f5b5c444d47482f3e4363c0912622a98
#
_entry.id   f5b5c444d47482f3e4363c0912622a98
#
_cell.length_a   1.000
_cell.length_b   1.000
_cell.length_c   1.000
_cell.angle_alpha   90.00
_cell.angle_beta   90.00
_cell.angle_gamma   90.00
#
_symmetry.space_group_name_H-M   'P 1'
#
loop_
_entity.id
_entity.type
_entity.pdbx_description
1 polymer ?
#
loop_
_entity_poly.entity_id
_entity_poly.type
_entity_poly.pdbx_seq_one_letter_code
_entity_poly.pdbx_strand_id
1 'polypeptide(L)'
;MENDYIFRKWGIESVFMSNFIAYDLKRVIPSNLSSKNIIMIGRAENKLKRFQFGIYAMEYIIQEIPQCKLKILSELKNVDRLLKIIDALNLKYNVKFYGYTSTPEIYFKNASLHLFPSISESFGLVLCKTKIYSIPNIIIGLDYISIYKGGIINIYDDRVESIAKEAIKILINDKYRKILGKTARESMHTIDNELLLDKWIKLILSIYFGKNYYKKLREEDIKITENEAKKILNNQLNLLKKRISKFNNIKINHINNFTYMKNIEIKKAYLNKI
;
A
#
# COMPACT_ATOMS: atom_id res chain seq x y z
N MET A 1 -13.80 11.55 -3.57
CA MET A 1 -13.73 11.09 -4.98
C MET A 1 -14.66 9.92 -5.27
N GLU A 2 -14.59 8.79 -4.55
CA GLU A 2 -15.48 7.64 -4.81
C GLU A 2 -16.95 7.96 -4.57
N ASN A 3 -17.27 8.65 -3.49
CA ASN A 3 -18.67 9.07 -3.18
C ASN A 3 -19.27 9.95 -4.28
N ASP A 4 -18.50 10.91 -4.79
CA ASP A 4 -18.98 11.78 -5.88
C ASP A 4 -19.14 11.04 -7.19
N TYR A 5 -18.28 10.06 -7.46
CA TYR A 5 -18.41 9.19 -8.62
C TYR A 5 -19.67 8.32 -8.54
N ILE A 6 -19.93 7.71 -7.38
CA ILE A 6 -21.14 6.90 -7.14
C ILE A 6 -22.40 7.74 -7.32
N PHE A 7 -22.42 8.95 -6.75
CA PHE A 7 -23.56 9.85 -6.88
C PHE A 7 -23.80 10.28 -8.34
N ARG A 8 -22.75 10.72 -9.04
CA ARG A 8 -22.86 11.16 -10.44
C ARG A 8 -23.27 10.04 -11.39
N LYS A 9 -22.81 8.82 -11.14
CA LYS A 9 -23.07 7.67 -12.02
C LYS A 9 -24.42 7.01 -11.77
N TRP A 10 -24.83 6.90 -10.51
CA TRP A 10 -26.00 6.13 -10.12
C TRP A 10 -27.05 6.90 -9.32
N GLY A 11 -26.83 8.17 -9.02
CA GLY A 11 -27.70 8.97 -8.17
C GLY A 11 -27.78 8.50 -6.72
N ILE A 12 -26.84 7.63 -6.30
CA ILE A 12 -26.82 7.04 -4.97
C ILE A 12 -25.97 7.88 -4.04
N GLU A 13 -26.56 8.38 -2.95
CA GLU A 13 -25.80 8.99 -1.87
C GLU A 13 -25.01 7.93 -1.10
N SER A 14 -23.75 8.21 -0.85
CA SER A 14 -22.86 7.32 -0.10
C SER A 14 -22.07 8.10 0.94
N VAL A 15 -21.74 7.42 2.04
CA VAL A 15 -20.92 7.97 3.13
C VAL A 15 -19.65 7.14 3.23
N PHE A 16 -18.50 7.81 3.28
CA PHE A 16 -17.23 7.12 3.51
C PHE A 16 -17.15 6.70 4.98
N MET A 17 -16.94 5.41 5.17
CA MET A 17 -16.69 4.81 6.48
C MET A 17 -15.34 4.12 6.45
N SER A 18 -14.43 4.55 7.33
CA SER A 18 -13.11 3.92 7.49
C SER A 18 -13.25 2.48 8.01
N ASN A 19 -12.22 1.67 7.81
CA ASN A 19 -12.16 0.36 8.44
C ASN A 19 -11.80 0.48 9.92
N PHE A 20 -12.38 -0.39 10.74
CA PHE A 20 -11.93 -0.59 12.11
C PHE A 20 -10.53 -1.18 12.14
N ILE A 21 -9.72 -0.71 13.07
CA ILE A 21 -8.39 -1.23 13.31
C ILE A 21 -8.37 -1.85 14.72
N ALA A 22 -8.38 -3.17 14.77
CA ALA A 22 -8.48 -3.95 16.00
C ALA A 22 -7.15 -3.96 16.80
N TYR A 23 -6.54 -2.79 17.03
CA TYR A 23 -5.31 -2.68 17.80
C TYR A 23 -5.39 -1.54 18.80
N ASP A 24 -5.05 -1.85 20.04
CA ASP A 24 -4.80 -0.83 21.05
C ASP A 24 -3.36 -0.34 20.95
N LEU A 25 -3.17 0.88 20.46
CA LEU A 25 -1.85 1.50 20.32
C LEU A 25 -1.06 1.49 21.63
N LYS A 26 -1.71 1.62 22.79
CA LYS A 26 -1.05 1.66 24.09
C LYS A 26 -0.42 0.31 24.47
N ARG A 27 -0.97 -0.81 23.95
CA ARG A 27 -0.51 -2.17 24.25
C ARG A 27 0.47 -2.72 23.25
N VAL A 28 0.57 -2.11 22.07
CA VAL A 28 1.49 -2.59 21.02
C VAL A 28 2.90 -2.09 21.27
N ILE A 29 3.83 -3.02 21.42
CA ILE A 29 5.27 -2.73 21.53
C ILE A 29 5.82 -2.42 20.13
N PRO A 30 6.47 -1.26 19.93
CA PRO A 30 7.09 -0.92 18.65
C PRO A 30 8.13 -1.95 18.20
N SER A 31 8.34 -2.04 16.92
CA SER A 31 9.37 -2.90 16.32
C SER A 31 10.77 -2.49 16.75
N ASN A 32 11.63 -3.51 16.90
CA ASN A 32 13.08 -3.28 16.93
C ASN A 32 13.58 -3.00 15.51
N LEU A 33 13.75 -1.72 15.20
CA LEU A 33 14.12 -1.25 13.87
C LEU A 33 15.60 -1.53 13.51
N SER A 34 16.42 -2.08 14.40
CA SER A 34 17.86 -2.32 14.15
C SER A 34 18.15 -3.59 13.35
N SER A 35 17.19 -4.47 13.20
CA SER A 35 17.37 -5.83 12.64
C SER A 35 17.70 -5.89 11.15
N LYS A 36 17.54 -4.79 10.40
CA LYS A 36 17.68 -4.73 8.93
C LYS A 36 16.75 -5.69 8.17
N ASN A 37 15.71 -6.22 8.82
CA ASN A 37 14.71 -7.07 8.17
C ASN A 37 13.67 -6.21 7.45
N ILE A 38 13.43 -6.55 6.19
CA ILE A 38 12.34 -6.03 5.38
C ILE A 38 11.20 -7.04 5.42
N ILE A 39 9.96 -6.57 5.44
CA ILE A 39 8.78 -7.41 5.33
C ILE A 39 7.91 -7.03 4.14
N MET A 40 7.26 -8.02 3.55
CA MET A 40 6.14 -7.88 2.62
C MET A 40 5.01 -8.81 3.05
N ILE A 41 3.77 -8.31 3.02
CA ILE A 41 2.61 -9.07 3.50
C ILE A 41 1.47 -8.94 2.52
N GLY A 42 0.85 -10.07 2.18
CA GLY A 42 -0.30 -10.11 1.31
C GLY A 42 -0.37 -11.38 0.47
N ARG A 43 -1.26 -11.38 -0.52
CA ARG A 43 -1.39 -12.48 -1.46
C ARG A 43 -0.38 -12.33 -2.59
N ALA A 44 0.73 -13.10 -2.52
CA ALA A 44 1.84 -12.97 -3.48
C ALA A 44 1.47 -13.41 -4.90
N GLU A 45 0.47 -14.29 -5.05
CA GLU A 45 -0.10 -14.70 -6.34
C GLU A 45 -0.87 -13.56 -7.04
N ASN A 46 -1.30 -12.55 -6.29
CA ASN A 46 -2.03 -11.42 -6.85
C ASN A 46 -1.05 -10.46 -7.55
N LYS A 47 -1.15 -10.37 -8.87
CA LYS A 47 -0.32 -9.50 -9.71
C LYS A 47 -0.38 -8.03 -9.33
N LEU A 48 -1.50 -7.57 -8.74
CA LEU A 48 -1.66 -6.19 -8.27
C LEU A 48 -0.75 -5.88 -7.07
N LYS A 49 -0.34 -6.90 -6.30
CA LYS A 49 0.53 -6.74 -5.14
C LYS A 49 2.01 -6.61 -5.50
N ARG A 50 2.41 -7.00 -6.71
CA ARG A 50 3.73 -6.83 -7.32
C ARG A 50 4.91 -7.26 -6.43
N PHE A 51 4.82 -8.42 -5.78
CA PHE A 51 5.86 -8.94 -4.88
C PHE A 51 7.23 -9.08 -5.56
N GLN A 52 7.25 -9.32 -6.88
CA GLN A 52 8.49 -9.36 -7.65
C GLN A 52 9.31 -8.07 -7.56
N PHE A 53 8.69 -6.90 -7.36
CA PHE A 53 9.42 -5.63 -7.21
C PHE A 53 10.27 -5.59 -5.95
N GLY A 54 9.74 -6.12 -4.84
CA GLY A 54 10.51 -6.26 -3.60
C GLY A 54 11.66 -7.26 -3.75
N ILE A 55 11.43 -8.37 -4.48
CA ILE A 55 12.47 -9.39 -4.73
C ILE A 55 13.59 -8.79 -5.61
N TYR A 56 13.24 -8.11 -6.71
CA TYR A 56 14.23 -7.44 -7.56
C TYR A 56 14.99 -6.34 -6.81
N ALA A 57 14.32 -5.59 -5.92
CA ALA A 57 14.99 -4.57 -5.13
C ALA A 57 16.05 -5.17 -4.18
N MET A 58 15.86 -6.41 -3.72
CA MET A 58 16.85 -7.08 -2.87
C MET A 58 18.18 -7.30 -3.57
N GLU A 59 18.22 -7.47 -4.89
CA GLU A 59 19.48 -7.60 -5.65
C GLU A 59 20.39 -6.39 -5.43
N TYR A 60 19.83 -5.18 -5.41
CA TYR A 60 20.56 -3.94 -5.14
C TYR A 60 20.82 -3.75 -3.65
N ILE A 61 19.84 -4.08 -2.81
CA ILE A 61 19.94 -3.84 -1.36
C ILE A 61 21.06 -4.68 -0.74
N ILE A 62 21.24 -5.94 -1.15
CA ILE A 62 22.26 -6.81 -0.57
C ILE A 62 23.68 -6.43 -0.97
N GLN A 63 23.88 -5.67 -2.03
CA GLN A 63 25.19 -5.11 -2.40
C GLN A 63 25.67 -4.12 -1.35
N GLU A 64 24.78 -3.33 -0.78
CA GLU A 64 25.09 -2.36 0.28
C GLU A 64 24.91 -2.91 1.69
N ILE A 65 23.98 -3.86 1.85
CA ILE A 65 23.60 -4.44 3.15
C ILE A 65 23.49 -5.97 3.00
N PRO A 66 24.60 -6.72 2.94
CA PRO A 66 24.61 -8.16 2.65
C PRO A 66 23.77 -9.00 3.63
N GLN A 67 23.67 -8.58 4.88
CA GLN A 67 22.89 -9.27 5.92
C GLN A 67 21.38 -8.99 5.85
N CYS A 68 20.93 -8.08 4.98
CA CYS A 68 19.52 -7.74 4.86
C CYS A 68 18.68 -8.94 4.47
N LYS A 69 17.52 -9.11 5.10
CA LYS A 69 16.56 -10.19 4.81
C LYS A 69 15.23 -9.62 4.40
N LEU A 70 14.64 -10.18 3.37
CA LEU A 70 13.25 -9.96 2.99
C LEU A 70 12.40 -11.15 3.44
N LYS A 71 11.49 -10.90 4.37
CA LYS A 71 10.52 -11.88 4.87
C LYS A 71 9.18 -11.65 4.17
N ILE A 72 8.72 -12.65 3.44
CA ILE A 72 7.45 -12.61 2.71
C ILE A 72 6.41 -13.44 3.46
N LEU A 73 5.37 -12.76 3.95
CA LEU A 73 4.23 -13.39 4.63
C LEU A 73 3.08 -13.52 3.64
N SER A 74 2.97 -14.68 3.00
CA SER A 74 1.97 -14.99 1.99
C SER A 74 1.73 -16.49 1.93
N GLU A 75 0.54 -16.89 1.50
CA GLU A 75 0.33 -18.27 1.10
C GLU A 75 1.35 -18.68 0.03
N LEU A 76 1.76 -19.98 0.07
CA LEU A 76 2.70 -20.54 -0.90
C LEU A 76 2.04 -20.99 -2.21
N LYS A 77 0.76 -20.68 -2.36
CA LYS A 77 0.00 -21.05 -3.55
C LYS A 77 0.39 -20.14 -4.73
N ASN A 78 0.67 -20.74 -5.89
CA ASN A 78 0.98 -20.04 -7.15
C ASN A 78 2.14 -19.03 -7.06
N VAL A 79 3.16 -19.32 -6.25
CA VAL A 79 4.35 -18.48 -6.09
C VAL A 79 5.57 -18.97 -6.88
N ASP A 80 5.47 -20.04 -7.67
CA ASP A 80 6.58 -20.67 -8.41
C ASP A 80 7.38 -19.67 -9.24
N ARG A 81 6.68 -18.69 -9.87
CA ARG A 81 7.34 -17.63 -10.63
C ARG A 81 8.25 -16.79 -9.73
N LEU A 82 7.83 -16.47 -8.53
CA LEU A 82 8.61 -15.67 -7.58
C LEU A 82 9.78 -16.46 -7.04
N LEU A 83 9.61 -17.77 -6.79
CA LEU A 83 10.69 -18.66 -6.37
C LEU A 83 11.76 -18.79 -7.47
N LYS A 84 11.37 -18.90 -8.75
CA LYS A 84 12.30 -18.89 -9.88
C LYS A 84 13.10 -17.58 -9.97
N ILE A 85 12.48 -16.43 -9.67
CA ILE A 85 13.20 -15.15 -9.65
C ILE A 85 14.23 -15.14 -8.52
N ILE A 86 13.86 -15.62 -7.31
CA ILE A 86 14.77 -15.73 -6.17
C ILE A 86 15.97 -16.62 -6.51
N ASP A 87 15.73 -17.74 -7.18
CA ASP A 87 16.77 -18.67 -7.61
C ASP A 87 17.70 -18.04 -8.66
N ALA A 88 17.13 -17.42 -9.70
CA ALA A 88 17.88 -16.80 -10.78
C ALA A 88 18.77 -15.63 -10.30
N LEU A 89 18.36 -14.94 -9.24
CA LEU A 89 19.11 -13.84 -8.64
C LEU A 89 20.01 -14.28 -7.46
N ASN A 90 20.10 -15.58 -7.18
CA ASN A 90 20.87 -16.13 -6.05
C ASN A 90 20.48 -15.55 -4.69
N LEU A 91 19.19 -15.23 -4.50
CA LEU A 91 18.67 -14.55 -3.30
C LEU A 91 18.11 -15.51 -2.23
N LYS A 92 18.30 -16.84 -2.33
CA LYS A 92 17.75 -17.84 -1.38
C LYS A 92 18.13 -17.57 0.08
N TYR A 93 19.31 -17.03 0.30
CA TYR A 93 19.78 -16.68 1.65
C TYR A 93 19.09 -15.42 2.20
N ASN A 94 18.73 -14.47 1.34
CA ASN A 94 18.22 -13.15 1.71
C ASN A 94 16.70 -13.03 1.63
N VAL A 95 16.03 -13.80 0.77
CA VAL A 95 14.57 -13.73 0.55
C VAL A 95 13.93 -15.06 0.93
N LYS A 96 12.95 -15.01 1.83
CA LYS A 96 12.26 -16.21 2.31
C LYS A 96 10.76 -15.99 2.45
N PHE A 97 9.98 -16.97 1.96
CA PHE A 97 8.57 -17.10 2.24
C PHE A 97 8.33 -17.80 3.57
N TYR A 98 7.42 -17.26 4.37
CA TYR A 98 7.07 -17.79 5.70
C TYR A 98 5.66 -18.38 5.75
N GLY A 99 4.97 -18.41 4.61
CA GLY A 99 3.60 -18.90 4.56
C GLY A 99 2.57 -17.88 5.06
N TYR A 100 1.32 -18.33 5.10
CA TYR A 100 0.25 -17.59 5.77
C TYR A 100 0.43 -17.68 7.28
N THR A 101 0.14 -16.60 7.97
CA THR A 101 0.13 -16.56 9.44
C THR A 101 -1.06 -15.75 9.94
N SER A 102 -1.73 -16.27 10.97
CA SER A 102 -2.76 -15.53 11.71
C SER A 102 -2.15 -14.52 12.70
N THR A 103 -0.86 -14.65 13.00
CA THR A 103 -0.12 -13.82 13.97
C THR A 103 1.09 -13.13 13.35
N PRO A 104 0.89 -12.24 12.36
CA PRO A 104 1.98 -11.53 11.68
C PRO A 104 2.80 -10.64 12.62
N GLU A 105 2.29 -10.35 13.81
CA GLU A 105 2.93 -9.54 14.84
C GLU A 105 4.29 -10.06 15.28
N ILE A 106 4.50 -11.38 15.22
CA ILE A 106 5.79 -12.03 15.52
C ILE A 106 6.88 -11.49 14.58
N TYR A 107 6.52 -11.25 13.31
CA TYR A 107 7.45 -10.73 12.31
C TYR A 107 7.60 -9.22 12.40
N PHE A 108 6.55 -8.50 12.81
CA PHE A 108 6.59 -7.04 12.98
C PHE A 108 7.58 -6.61 14.06
N LYS A 109 7.68 -7.36 15.17
CA LYS A 109 8.59 -7.03 16.28
C LYS A 109 10.06 -6.85 15.85
N ASN A 110 10.46 -7.46 14.75
CA ASN A 110 11.82 -7.43 14.22
C ASN A 110 11.88 -6.97 12.74
N ALA A 111 10.96 -6.13 12.31
CA ALA A 111 10.96 -5.55 10.98
C ALA A 111 11.47 -4.10 11.03
N SER A 112 12.36 -3.74 10.14
CA SER A 112 12.91 -2.39 10.02
C SER A 112 12.27 -1.58 8.90
N LEU A 113 11.61 -2.25 7.96
CA LEU A 113 10.99 -1.64 6.79
C LEU A 113 9.88 -2.56 6.24
N HIS A 114 8.80 -1.97 5.77
CA HIS A 114 7.77 -2.66 5.01
C HIS A 114 7.77 -2.17 3.56
N LEU A 115 7.90 -3.08 2.60
CA LEU A 115 7.73 -2.79 1.19
C LEU A 115 6.30 -3.15 0.77
N PHE A 116 5.62 -2.18 0.18
CA PHE A 116 4.24 -2.31 -0.23
C PHE A 116 4.04 -1.81 -1.67
N PRO A 117 4.54 -2.57 -2.67
CA PRO A 117 4.58 -2.15 -4.07
C PRO A 117 3.24 -2.34 -4.80
N SER A 118 2.12 -2.46 -4.09
CA SER A 118 0.78 -2.61 -4.69
C SER A 118 0.49 -1.52 -5.72
N ILE A 119 -0.21 -1.90 -6.80
CA ILE A 119 -0.66 -0.95 -7.82
C ILE A 119 -1.88 -0.17 -7.33
N SER A 120 -2.72 -0.83 -6.55
CA SER A 120 -4.02 -0.30 -6.14
C SER A 120 -4.42 -0.89 -4.80
N GLU A 121 -4.97 -0.06 -3.95
CA GLU A 121 -5.55 -0.40 -2.64
C GLU A 121 -6.78 0.45 -2.40
N SER A 122 -7.73 -0.08 -1.65
CA SER A 122 -8.88 0.70 -1.18
C SER A 122 -8.58 1.41 0.13
N PHE A 123 -8.02 0.70 1.11
CA PHE A 123 -7.71 1.25 2.43
C PHE A 123 -6.26 0.98 2.88
N GLY A 124 -5.76 -0.23 2.66
CA GLY A 124 -4.41 -0.62 3.06
C GLY A 124 -4.28 -1.07 4.51
N LEU A 125 -5.10 -2.02 4.96
CA LEU A 125 -5.05 -2.56 6.34
C LEU A 125 -3.66 -3.03 6.77
N VAL A 126 -2.86 -3.57 5.85
CA VAL A 126 -1.49 -3.99 6.14
C VAL A 126 -0.60 -2.79 6.47
N LEU A 127 -0.78 -1.65 5.79
CA LEU A 127 -0.07 -0.41 6.12
C LEU A 127 -0.44 0.08 7.53
N CYS A 128 -1.72 0.00 7.91
CA CYS A 128 -2.13 0.33 9.29
C CYS A 128 -1.39 -0.55 10.30
N LYS A 129 -1.39 -1.87 10.06
CA LYS A 129 -0.73 -2.82 10.95
C LYS A 129 0.76 -2.51 11.12
N THR A 130 1.49 -2.30 10.04
CA THR A 130 2.92 -1.99 10.11
C THR A 130 3.21 -0.64 10.77
N LYS A 131 2.38 0.38 10.52
CA LYS A 131 2.51 1.70 11.13
C LYS A 131 2.30 1.66 12.65
N ILE A 132 1.34 0.87 13.14
CA ILE A 132 1.10 0.65 14.57
C ILE A 132 2.36 0.12 15.27
N TYR A 133 3.14 -0.72 14.60
CA TYR A 133 4.42 -1.23 15.09
C TYR A 133 5.61 -0.30 14.84
N SER A 134 5.37 0.95 14.47
CA SER A 134 6.42 1.94 14.15
C SER A 134 7.32 1.52 12.99
N ILE A 135 6.83 0.75 12.05
CA ILE A 135 7.61 0.31 10.89
C ILE A 135 7.44 1.32 9.76
N PRO A 136 8.53 1.92 9.23
CA PRO A 136 8.48 2.72 8.01
C PRO A 136 7.97 1.92 6.82
N ASN A 137 7.31 2.60 5.88
CA ASN A 137 6.71 1.96 4.71
C ASN A 137 7.20 2.62 3.42
N ILE A 138 7.50 1.82 2.40
CA ILE A 138 7.68 2.27 1.02
C ILE A 138 6.48 1.79 0.21
N ILE A 139 5.79 2.71 -0.45
CA ILE A 139 4.65 2.46 -1.33
C ILE A 139 4.89 3.05 -2.72
N ILE A 140 4.07 2.69 -3.70
CA ILE A 140 4.21 3.19 -5.07
C ILE A 140 2.88 3.81 -5.53
N GLY A 141 2.82 5.14 -5.53
CA GLY A 141 1.70 5.90 -6.07
C GLY A 141 0.35 5.63 -5.40
N LEU A 142 0.33 5.47 -4.06
CA LEU A 142 -0.89 5.21 -3.29
C LEU A 142 -1.26 6.41 -2.39
N ASP A 143 -0.98 7.63 -2.82
CA ASP A 143 -1.28 8.85 -2.06
C ASP A 143 -2.77 9.19 -1.93
N TYR A 144 -3.63 8.47 -2.67
CA TYR A 144 -5.08 8.61 -2.60
C TYR A 144 -5.73 7.83 -1.45
N ILE A 145 -5.01 6.90 -0.79
CA ILE A 145 -5.56 6.17 0.35
C ILE A 145 -5.49 7.01 1.62
N SER A 146 -6.53 6.92 2.46
CA SER A 146 -6.68 7.78 3.65
C SER A 146 -5.55 7.65 4.67
N ILE A 147 -4.90 6.49 4.74
CA ILE A 147 -3.82 6.19 5.69
C ILE A 147 -2.41 6.49 5.17
N TYR A 148 -2.29 7.12 4.00
CA TYR A 148 -1.03 7.40 3.36
C TYR A 148 -0.08 8.29 4.17
N LYS A 149 -0.59 9.18 5.03
CA LYS A 149 0.22 10.15 5.79
C LYS A 149 1.02 9.48 6.93
N GLY A 150 2.23 10.01 7.20
CA GLY A 150 3.10 9.63 8.31
C GLY A 150 3.88 8.32 8.11
N GLY A 151 5.21 8.41 8.17
CA GLY A 151 6.11 7.25 8.10
C GLY A 151 6.10 6.48 6.78
N ILE A 152 5.65 7.11 5.71
CA ILE A 152 5.54 6.53 4.38
C ILE A 152 6.41 7.31 3.40
N ILE A 153 7.21 6.58 2.63
CA ILE A 153 7.88 7.07 1.42
C ILE A 153 7.08 6.60 0.22
N ASN A 154 6.49 7.54 -0.51
CA ASN A 154 5.73 7.25 -1.71
C ASN A 154 6.58 7.48 -2.95
N ILE A 155 6.79 6.44 -3.73
CA ILE A 155 7.56 6.48 -4.97
C ILE A 155 6.59 6.66 -6.14
N TYR A 156 6.88 7.61 -7.02
CA TYR A 156 6.03 7.93 -8.17
C TYR A 156 6.63 7.42 -9.50
N ASP A 157 7.44 6.38 -9.42
CA ASP A 157 7.89 5.64 -10.59
C ASP A 157 7.84 4.13 -10.34
N ASP A 158 7.81 3.34 -11.41
CA ASP A 158 7.78 1.89 -11.34
C ASP A 158 9.19 1.30 -11.53
N ARG A 159 10.23 1.95 -11.01
CA ARG A 159 11.61 1.47 -11.09
C ARG A 159 12.01 0.77 -9.80
N VAL A 160 12.58 -0.39 -9.97
CA VAL A 160 13.09 -1.21 -8.86
C VAL A 160 14.23 -0.50 -8.14
N GLU A 161 15.08 0.22 -8.90
CA GLU A 161 16.20 1.00 -8.38
C GLU A 161 15.74 2.11 -7.44
N SER A 162 14.60 2.74 -7.72
CA SER A 162 14.03 3.76 -6.84
C SER A 162 13.57 3.16 -5.51
N ILE A 163 12.99 1.96 -5.54
CA ILE A 163 12.60 1.22 -4.33
C ILE A 163 13.86 0.87 -3.53
N ALA A 164 14.86 0.31 -4.18
CA ALA A 164 16.12 -0.10 -3.55
C ALA A 164 16.84 1.08 -2.92
N LYS A 165 16.97 2.20 -3.64
CA LYS A 165 17.60 3.43 -3.16
C LYS A 165 16.96 3.95 -1.88
N GLU A 166 15.64 4.07 -1.84
CA GLU A 166 14.95 4.55 -0.64
C GLU A 166 15.01 3.52 0.50
N ALA A 167 14.94 2.21 0.19
CA ALA A 167 15.11 1.16 1.20
C ALA A 167 16.52 1.20 1.82
N ILE A 168 17.57 1.30 1.03
CA ILE A 168 18.96 1.41 1.50
C ILE A 168 19.11 2.65 2.40
N LYS A 169 18.64 3.82 1.95
CA LYS A 169 18.68 5.07 2.72
C LYS A 169 18.02 4.91 4.10
N ILE A 170 16.85 4.29 4.16
CA ILE A 170 16.13 4.04 5.42
C ILE A 170 16.90 3.05 6.29
N LEU A 171 17.42 1.96 5.71
CA LEU A 171 18.07 0.88 6.45
C LEU A 171 19.45 1.29 6.99
N ILE A 172 20.21 2.10 6.28
CA ILE A 172 21.52 2.57 6.72
C ILE A 172 21.40 3.64 7.79
N ASN A 173 20.47 4.58 7.65
CA ASN A 173 20.32 5.71 8.56
C ASN A 173 19.35 5.40 9.70
N ASP A 174 19.90 4.98 10.86
CA ASP A 174 19.12 4.61 12.04
C ASP A 174 18.25 5.77 12.58
N LYS A 175 18.79 6.99 12.57
CA LYS A 175 18.06 8.19 13.04
C LYS A 175 16.85 8.45 12.12
N TYR A 176 17.07 8.44 10.81
CA TYR A 176 16.00 8.65 9.83
C TYR A 176 14.92 7.56 9.93
N ARG A 177 15.32 6.30 10.04
CA ARG A 177 14.42 5.16 10.19
C ARG A 177 13.56 5.28 11.45
N LYS A 178 14.16 5.66 12.59
CA LYS A 178 13.42 5.86 13.84
C LYS A 178 12.43 7.01 13.75
N ILE A 179 12.80 8.13 13.11
CA ILE A 179 11.89 9.26 12.87
C ILE A 179 10.70 8.80 12.02
N LEU A 180 10.94 8.11 10.89
CA LEU A 180 9.87 7.58 10.05
C LEU A 180 8.98 6.60 10.81
N GLY A 181 9.56 5.72 11.61
CA GLY A 181 8.79 4.77 12.44
C GLY A 181 7.92 5.50 13.48
N LYS A 182 8.45 6.52 14.13
CA LYS A 182 7.70 7.35 15.09
C LYS A 182 6.52 8.05 14.39
N THR A 183 6.77 8.73 13.27
CA THR A 183 5.71 9.43 12.52
C THR A 183 4.69 8.47 11.92
N ALA A 184 5.10 7.24 11.56
CA ALA A 184 4.16 6.18 11.18
C ALA A 184 3.15 5.90 12.28
N ARG A 185 3.63 5.62 13.49
CA ARG A 185 2.79 5.30 14.64
C ARG A 185 1.91 6.48 15.06
N GLU A 186 2.49 7.68 15.14
CA GLU A 186 1.76 8.91 15.50
C GLU A 186 0.59 9.17 14.56
N SER A 187 0.77 8.92 13.27
CA SER A 187 -0.31 9.09 12.29
C SER A 187 -1.49 8.14 12.49
N MET A 188 -1.31 7.06 13.25
CA MET A 188 -2.39 6.12 13.56
C MET A 188 -3.35 6.63 14.63
N HIS A 189 -2.96 7.64 15.43
CA HIS A 189 -3.87 8.29 16.37
C HIS A 189 -5.03 9.04 15.68
N THR A 190 -4.92 9.32 14.39
CA THR A 190 -6.01 9.93 13.61
C THR A 190 -7.13 8.93 13.27
N ILE A 191 -6.88 7.63 13.46
CA ILE A 191 -7.86 6.57 13.23
C ILE A 191 -8.41 6.15 14.58
N ASP A 192 -9.45 6.87 15.02
CA ASP A 192 -10.11 6.63 16.28
C ASP A 192 -11.30 5.68 16.08
N ASN A 193 -11.21 4.49 16.67
CA ASN A 193 -12.27 3.49 16.59
C ASN A 193 -13.55 3.93 17.33
N GLU A 194 -13.45 4.74 18.38
CA GLU A 194 -14.62 5.22 19.12
C GLU A 194 -15.40 6.24 18.28
N LEU A 195 -14.68 7.19 17.64
CA LEU A 195 -15.29 8.11 16.69
C LEU A 195 -15.89 7.38 15.47
N LEU A 196 -15.23 6.32 14.99
CA LEU A 196 -15.75 5.52 13.90
C LEU A 196 -17.00 4.75 14.30
N LEU A 197 -17.03 4.20 15.52
CA LEU A 197 -18.23 3.54 16.07
C LEU A 197 -19.40 4.52 16.21
N ASP A 198 -19.14 5.73 16.70
CA ASP A 198 -20.15 6.78 16.80
C ASP A 198 -20.71 7.16 15.42
N LYS A 199 -19.85 7.30 14.40
CA LYS A 199 -20.29 7.50 13.01
C LYS A 199 -21.18 6.36 12.51
N TRP A 200 -20.82 5.11 12.77
CA TRP A 200 -21.64 3.96 12.40
C TRP A 200 -23.00 3.97 13.08
N ILE A 201 -23.03 4.23 14.38
CA ILE A 201 -24.29 4.33 15.15
C ILE A 201 -25.17 5.44 14.57
N LYS A 202 -24.60 6.63 14.33
CA LYS A 202 -25.33 7.76 13.74
C LYS A 202 -25.87 7.44 12.35
N LEU A 203 -25.10 6.75 11.52
CA LEU A 203 -25.53 6.32 10.19
C LEU A 203 -26.71 5.34 10.29
N ILE A 204 -26.60 4.32 11.12
CA ILE A 204 -27.65 3.30 11.30
C ILE A 204 -28.94 3.95 11.84
N LEU A 205 -28.82 4.80 12.85
CA LEU A 205 -29.96 5.52 13.40
C LEU A 205 -30.61 6.47 12.38
N SER A 206 -29.80 7.13 11.53
CA SER A 206 -30.34 8.00 10.49
C SER A 206 -31.13 7.23 9.43
N ILE A 207 -30.67 6.05 9.08
CA ILE A 207 -31.38 5.15 8.14
C ILE A 207 -32.69 4.66 8.80
N TYR A 208 -32.61 4.22 10.05
CA TYR A 208 -33.77 3.68 10.75
C TYR A 208 -34.87 4.71 11.01
N PHE A 209 -34.49 5.92 11.41
CA PHE A 209 -35.44 7.00 11.73
C PHE A 209 -35.77 7.94 10.56
N GLY A 210 -35.23 7.70 9.38
CA GLY A 210 -35.48 8.51 8.18
C GLY A 210 -35.00 9.98 8.31
N LYS A 211 -34.11 10.30 9.22
CA LYS A 211 -33.63 11.66 9.44
C LYS A 211 -32.46 12.01 8.51
N ASN A 212 -32.44 13.24 7.98
CA ASN A 212 -31.39 13.80 7.11
C ASN A 212 -30.00 13.95 7.79
N TYR A 213 -29.59 12.99 8.61
CA TYR A 213 -28.26 12.93 9.23
C TYR A 213 -27.16 12.69 8.19
N TYR A 214 -27.51 12.12 7.06
CA TYR A 214 -26.68 11.88 5.90
C TYR A 214 -25.91 13.10 5.41
N LYS A 215 -26.56 14.24 5.32
CA LYS A 215 -25.96 15.48 4.80
C LYS A 215 -24.79 15.94 5.66
N LYS A 216 -24.98 15.91 6.98
CA LYS A 216 -23.98 16.35 7.94
C LYS A 216 -22.75 15.42 8.01
N LEU A 217 -22.94 14.10 7.99
CA LEU A 217 -21.84 13.13 7.94
C LEU A 217 -21.03 13.24 6.64
N ARG A 218 -21.67 13.57 5.52
CA ARG A 218 -21.02 13.76 4.23
C ARG A 218 -20.19 15.05 4.18
N GLU A 219 -20.64 16.11 4.82
CA GLU A 219 -19.92 17.39 4.90
C GLU A 219 -18.67 17.32 5.80
N GLU A 220 -18.69 16.47 6.84
CA GLU A 220 -17.54 16.23 7.71
C GLU A 220 -16.42 15.42 7.08
N ASP A 221 -16.71 14.58 6.07
CA ASP A 221 -15.73 13.69 5.42
C ASP A 221 -14.88 14.37 4.33
N ILE A 222 -15.31 15.52 3.81
CA ILE A 222 -14.62 16.21 2.70
C ILE A 222 -13.69 17.30 3.26
N LYS A 223 -12.54 16.90 3.79
CA LYS A 223 -11.46 17.84 4.18
C LYS A 223 -10.22 17.75 3.30
N ILE A 224 -10.34 17.25 2.08
CA ILE A 224 -9.27 17.40 1.10
C ILE A 224 -9.52 18.70 0.35
N THR A 225 -8.60 19.64 0.44
CA THR A 225 -8.70 20.88 -0.33
C THR A 225 -8.67 20.55 -1.83
N GLU A 226 -9.31 21.39 -2.65
CA GLU A 226 -9.31 21.21 -4.10
C GLU A 226 -7.89 21.09 -4.67
N ASN A 227 -6.93 21.83 -4.09
CA ASN A 227 -5.53 21.78 -4.48
C ASN A 227 -4.87 20.42 -4.16
N GLU A 228 -5.18 19.83 -3.01
CA GLU A 228 -4.69 18.49 -2.67
C GLU A 228 -5.29 17.43 -3.60
N ALA A 229 -6.59 17.52 -3.90
CA ALA A 229 -7.26 16.62 -4.84
C ALA A 229 -6.65 16.72 -6.25
N LYS A 230 -6.39 17.93 -6.75
CA LYS A 230 -5.71 18.18 -8.03
C LYS A 230 -4.30 17.62 -8.04
N LYS A 231 -3.53 17.77 -6.95
CA LYS A 231 -2.18 17.22 -6.82
C LYS A 231 -2.18 15.70 -6.88
N ILE A 232 -3.07 15.06 -6.12
CA ILE A 232 -3.22 13.60 -6.11
C ILE A 232 -3.58 13.10 -7.53
N LEU A 233 -4.57 13.72 -8.18
CA LEU A 233 -4.99 13.36 -9.52
C LEU A 233 -3.85 13.47 -10.54
N ASN A 234 -3.10 14.56 -10.51
CA ASN A 234 -1.96 14.77 -11.40
C ASN A 234 -0.86 13.72 -11.18
N ASN A 235 -0.56 13.37 -9.93
CA ASN A 235 0.39 12.32 -9.60
C ASN A 235 -0.05 10.96 -10.16
N GLN A 236 -1.34 10.62 -9.98
CA GLN A 236 -1.91 9.36 -10.50
C GLN A 236 -1.89 9.32 -12.03
N LEU A 237 -2.25 10.42 -12.69
CA LEU A 237 -2.20 10.53 -14.16
C LEU A 237 -0.77 10.38 -14.69
N ASN A 238 0.21 11.01 -14.06
CA ASN A 238 1.61 10.91 -14.47
C ASN A 238 2.15 9.48 -14.28
N LEU A 239 1.81 8.84 -13.18
CA LEU A 239 2.17 7.45 -12.93
C LEU A 239 1.53 6.50 -13.97
N LEU A 240 0.26 6.72 -14.29
CA LEU A 240 -0.47 5.97 -15.29
C LEU A 240 0.15 6.15 -16.69
N LYS A 241 0.48 7.40 -17.08
CA LYS A 241 1.18 7.69 -18.36
C LYS A 241 2.50 6.94 -18.44
N LYS A 242 3.32 6.96 -17.38
CA LYS A 242 4.58 6.20 -17.30
C LYS A 242 4.37 4.70 -17.44
N ARG A 243 3.34 4.15 -16.82
CA ARG A 243 2.97 2.72 -16.95
C ARG A 243 2.56 2.37 -18.37
N ILE A 244 1.74 3.20 -19.01
CA ILE A 244 1.29 3.01 -20.40
C ILE A 244 2.48 3.09 -21.38
N SER A 245 3.37 4.07 -21.23
CA SER A 245 4.55 4.21 -22.11
C SER A 245 5.48 2.99 -22.03
N LYS A 246 5.71 2.45 -20.84
CA LYS A 246 6.46 1.19 -20.66
C LYS A 246 5.80 0.02 -21.42
N PHE A 247 4.47 -0.06 -21.40
CA PHE A 247 3.74 -1.11 -22.13
C PHE A 247 3.86 -0.94 -23.65
N ASN A 248 3.80 0.28 -24.15
CA ASN A 248 3.95 0.53 -25.59
C ASN A 248 5.37 0.18 -26.08
N ASN A 249 6.40 0.44 -25.27
CA ASN A 249 7.78 0.05 -25.60
C ASN A 249 8.01 -1.48 -25.53
N ILE A 250 7.29 -2.18 -24.64
CA ILE A 250 7.33 -3.66 -24.59
C ILE A 250 6.56 -4.27 -25.77
N LYS A 251 5.55 -3.59 -26.32
CA LYS A 251 4.75 -4.05 -27.45
C LYS A 251 5.56 -4.23 -28.74
N ILE A 252 6.66 -3.50 -28.89
CA ILE A 252 7.54 -3.61 -30.06
C ILE A 252 8.38 -4.91 -30.01
N ASN A 253 8.59 -5.51 -28.83
CA ASN A 253 9.50 -6.64 -28.68
C ASN A 253 8.83 -8.01 -28.38
N HIS A 254 7.56 -8.10 -28.01
CA HIS A 254 6.88 -9.37 -27.71
C HIS A 254 5.38 -9.33 -27.97
N ILE A 255 4.99 -9.54 -29.21
CA ILE A 255 3.61 -9.85 -29.59
C ILE A 255 3.41 -11.35 -29.42
N ASN A 256 2.95 -11.80 -28.24
CA ASN A 256 2.26 -13.08 -28.06
C ASN A 256 1.75 -13.27 -26.61
N ASN A 257 0.78 -12.45 -26.16
CA ASN A 257 -0.06 -12.82 -25.01
C ASN A 257 -1.41 -12.08 -25.04
N PHE A 258 -2.38 -12.68 -25.69
CA PHE A 258 -3.71 -12.15 -25.97
C PHE A 258 -4.56 -11.79 -24.72
N THR A 259 -4.33 -12.45 -23.60
CA THR A 259 -5.16 -12.25 -22.39
C THR A 259 -4.87 -10.94 -21.66
N TYR A 260 -3.68 -10.37 -21.85
CA TYR A 260 -3.29 -9.11 -21.20
C TYR A 260 -3.85 -7.88 -21.92
N MET A 261 -4.08 -7.99 -23.22
CA MET A 261 -4.61 -6.92 -24.08
C MET A 261 -6.06 -6.58 -23.79
N LYS A 262 -6.90 -7.58 -23.47
CA LYS A 262 -8.31 -7.40 -23.15
C LYS A 262 -8.53 -6.48 -21.93
N ASN A 263 -7.64 -6.56 -20.94
CA ASN A 263 -7.70 -5.71 -19.75
C ASN A 263 -7.23 -4.26 -19.99
N ILE A 264 -6.41 -4.03 -21.04
CA ILE A 264 -5.97 -2.69 -21.43
C ILE A 264 -7.05 -1.99 -22.26
N GLU A 265 -7.75 -2.72 -23.12
CA GLU A 265 -8.85 -2.17 -23.92
C GLU A 265 -10.04 -1.76 -23.04
N ILE A 266 -10.36 -2.55 -22.01
CA ILE A 266 -11.37 -2.19 -21.00
C ILE A 266 -10.96 -0.91 -20.26
N LYS A 267 -9.67 -0.74 -19.91
CA LYS A 267 -9.18 0.49 -19.27
C LYS A 267 -9.14 1.69 -20.22
N LYS A 268 -8.82 1.51 -21.50
CA LYS A 268 -8.90 2.57 -22.51
C LYS A 268 -10.34 3.03 -22.75
N ALA A 269 -11.28 2.10 -22.83
CA ALA A 269 -12.71 2.43 -22.93
C ALA A 269 -13.23 3.18 -21.69
N TYR A 270 -12.63 2.95 -20.53
CA TYR A 270 -12.94 3.67 -19.29
C TYR A 270 -12.39 5.11 -19.28
N LEU A 271 -11.17 5.31 -19.79
CA LEU A 271 -10.51 6.62 -19.85
C LEU A 271 -11.10 7.57 -20.91
N ASN A 272 -11.67 7.02 -21.97
CA ASN A 272 -12.32 7.82 -23.03
C ASN A 272 -13.77 8.22 -22.67
N LYS A 273 -14.28 7.81 -21.50
CA LYS A 273 -15.61 8.18 -20.98
C LYS A 273 -15.55 9.12 -19.77
N ILE A 274 -14.35 9.52 -19.35
CA ILE A 274 -14.08 10.58 -18.38
C ILE A 274 -13.57 11.81 -19.13
#